data_158e309126e80ac7a857660eaa6a7bf3
#
_entry.id   158e309126e80ac7a857660eaa6a7bf3
#
_cell.length_a   1.000
_cell.length_b   1.000
_cell.length_c   1.000
_cell.angle_alpha   90.00
_cell.angle_beta   90.00
_cell.angle_gamma   90.00
#
_symmetry.space_group_name_H-M   'P 1'
#
loop_
_entity.id
_entity.type
_entity.pdbx_description
1 polymer ?
#
loop_
_entity_poly.entity_id
_entity_poly.type
_entity_poly.pdbx_seq_one_letter_code
_entity_poly.pdbx_strand_id
1 'polypeptide(L)'
;MTHCAQAGTLSPRTTEPLVVHKELAEVLANPVIAVVRSAEELAEALTSRVSAIEIRSGDLASLPALIDRVRAARKSVLLYPELIAGLGRDPAAIDFLCGYARPTAIVSTKKQILQKARACGLITIFQIFMIDTQAFETGIQTARRLDCDAVEIMPGAIPHIIREVSSQLPLPVLPAHYFLLQPELPALWNSPDSDSMYLFPLFSFLNP
;
A
#
# COMPACT_ATOMS: atom_id res chain seq x y z
N MET A 1 0.34 -31.72 44.34
CA MET A 1 -0.15 -30.31 44.49
C MET A 1 -0.07 -29.68 43.11
N THR A 2 -1.18 -29.61 42.47
CA THR A 2 -1.32 -29.23 41.04
C THR A 2 -1.55 -27.73 40.95
N HIS A 3 -0.62 -26.97 40.34
CA HIS A 3 -0.84 -25.57 40.04
C HIS A 3 -1.52 -25.45 38.67
N CYS A 4 -2.78 -25.12 38.71
CA CYS A 4 -3.60 -24.77 37.55
C CYS A 4 -3.26 -23.33 37.14
N ALA A 5 -2.67 -23.16 35.94
CA ALA A 5 -2.47 -21.85 35.35
C ALA A 5 -3.79 -21.26 34.92
N GLN A 6 -4.15 -20.10 35.46
CA GLN A 6 -5.32 -19.33 35.06
C GLN A 6 -5.10 -18.76 33.65
N ALA A 7 -5.96 -19.16 32.72
CA ALA A 7 -6.10 -18.54 31.42
C ALA A 7 -6.68 -17.13 31.60
N GLY A 8 -5.86 -16.13 31.31
CA GLY A 8 -6.30 -14.75 31.28
C GLY A 8 -7.29 -14.52 30.15
N THR A 9 -8.53 -14.20 30.48
CA THR A 9 -9.56 -13.76 29.57
C THR A 9 -9.15 -12.46 28.89
N LEU A 10 -8.86 -12.52 27.58
CA LEU A 10 -8.68 -11.35 26.73
C LEU A 10 -10.04 -10.63 26.64
N SER A 11 -10.14 -9.47 27.27
CA SER A 11 -11.27 -8.55 27.11
C SER A 11 -11.39 -8.12 25.65
N PRO A 12 -12.61 -8.05 25.06
CA PRO A 12 -12.80 -7.55 23.71
C PRO A 12 -12.38 -6.07 23.67
N ARG A 13 -11.37 -5.76 22.85
CA ARG A 13 -10.97 -4.37 22.60
C ARG A 13 -12.12 -3.68 21.88
N THR A 14 -12.61 -2.61 22.48
CA THR A 14 -13.48 -1.62 21.83
C THR A 14 -12.79 -1.19 20.54
N THR A 15 -13.45 -1.43 19.42
CA THR A 15 -13.07 -0.92 18.10
C THR A 15 -13.30 0.59 18.13
N GLU A 16 -12.28 1.37 18.50
CA GLU A 16 -12.28 2.78 18.17
C GLU A 16 -12.27 2.93 16.65
N PRO A 17 -13.04 3.88 16.08
CA PRO A 17 -13.06 4.08 14.63
C PRO A 17 -11.65 4.44 14.16
N LEU A 18 -11.19 3.79 13.07
CA LEU A 18 -9.94 4.12 12.39
C LEU A 18 -9.91 5.60 12.06
N VAL A 19 -8.99 6.35 12.68
CA VAL A 19 -8.71 7.74 12.30
C VAL A 19 -7.84 7.68 11.05
N VAL A 20 -8.48 7.62 9.89
CA VAL A 20 -7.80 7.70 8.60
C VAL A 20 -7.46 9.16 8.32
N HIS A 21 -6.20 9.48 8.07
CA HIS A 21 -5.80 10.81 7.63
C HIS A 21 -6.59 11.21 6.37
N LYS A 22 -7.00 12.49 6.28
CA LYS A 22 -7.79 12.98 5.14
C LYS A 22 -7.14 12.64 3.78
N GLU A 23 -5.83 12.80 3.68
CA GLU A 23 -5.07 12.49 2.46
C GLU A 23 -5.06 10.99 2.14
N LEU A 24 -5.00 10.12 3.16
CA LEU A 24 -5.14 8.69 2.95
C LEU A 24 -6.56 8.34 2.48
N ALA A 25 -7.59 9.00 3.00
CA ALA A 25 -8.96 8.83 2.52
C ALA A 25 -9.09 9.22 1.03
N GLU A 26 -8.37 10.23 0.56
CA GLU A 26 -8.32 10.61 -0.86
C GLU A 26 -7.61 9.55 -1.72
N VAL A 27 -6.49 8.99 -1.24
CA VAL A 27 -5.82 7.84 -1.87
C VAL A 27 -6.80 6.67 -2.00
N LEU A 28 -7.55 6.40 -0.94
CA LEU A 28 -8.48 5.29 -0.81
C LEU A 28 -9.91 5.59 -1.36
N ALA A 29 -10.13 6.74 -1.98
CA ALA A 29 -11.45 7.15 -2.50
C ALA A 29 -11.97 6.24 -3.63
N ASN A 30 -11.06 5.57 -4.34
CA ASN A 30 -11.40 4.55 -5.32
C ASN A 30 -10.86 3.19 -4.82
N PRO A 31 -11.61 2.08 -4.95
CA PRO A 31 -11.16 0.77 -4.48
C PRO A 31 -9.95 0.21 -5.25
N VAL A 32 -9.53 0.88 -6.33
CA VAL A 32 -8.40 0.45 -7.17
C VAL A 32 -7.32 1.50 -7.19
N ILE A 33 -6.07 1.09 -6.94
CA ILE A 33 -4.85 1.85 -7.17
C ILE A 33 -4.14 1.26 -8.38
N ALA A 34 -3.82 2.09 -9.38
CA ALA A 34 -3.07 1.63 -10.54
C ALA A 34 -1.58 1.55 -10.22
N VAL A 35 -0.98 0.37 -10.42
CA VAL A 35 0.48 0.20 -10.35
C VAL A 35 1.08 0.38 -11.73
N VAL A 36 2.05 1.27 -11.90
CA VAL A 36 2.68 1.57 -13.18
C VAL A 36 4.18 1.27 -13.17
N ARG A 37 4.63 0.56 -14.22
CA ARG A 37 6.01 0.11 -14.40
C ARG A 37 6.60 0.56 -15.74
N SER A 38 5.78 1.23 -16.58
CA SER A 38 6.20 1.76 -17.87
C SER A 38 5.51 3.09 -18.18
N ALA A 39 6.00 3.77 -19.22
CA ALA A 39 5.39 5.01 -19.70
C ALA A 39 4.00 4.79 -20.30
N GLU A 40 3.78 3.63 -20.92
CA GLU A 40 2.51 3.20 -21.52
C GLU A 40 1.47 2.98 -20.41
N GLU A 41 1.82 2.17 -19.38
CA GLU A 41 0.95 1.94 -18.22
C GLU A 41 0.60 3.26 -17.52
N LEU A 42 1.55 4.20 -17.41
CA LEU A 42 1.28 5.51 -16.85
C LEU A 42 0.27 6.31 -17.71
N ALA A 43 0.44 6.31 -19.04
CA ALA A 43 -0.48 7.03 -19.93
C ALA A 43 -1.92 6.51 -19.77
N GLU A 44 -2.10 5.22 -19.67
CA GLU A 44 -3.40 4.58 -19.42
C GLU A 44 -3.95 4.93 -18.03
N ALA A 45 -3.11 4.84 -16.98
CA ALA A 45 -3.51 5.19 -15.63
C ALA A 45 -3.98 6.63 -15.50
N LEU A 46 -3.33 7.57 -16.21
CA LEU A 46 -3.69 8.99 -16.17
C LEU A 46 -5.12 9.26 -16.67
N THR A 47 -5.61 8.48 -17.63
CA THR A 47 -6.96 8.62 -18.23
C THR A 47 -8.01 7.74 -17.55
N SER A 48 -7.60 6.79 -16.72
CA SER A 48 -8.49 5.85 -16.02
C SER A 48 -9.27 6.52 -14.87
N ARG A 49 -10.19 5.77 -14.24
CA ARG A 49 -11.02 6.26 -13.12
C ARG A 49 -10.33 6.19 -11.75
N VAL A 50 -9.12 5.63 -11.66
CA VAL A 50 -8.41 5.48 -10.37
C VAL A 50 -8.13 6.84 -9.73
N SER A 51 -8.19 6.91 -8.41
CA SER A 51 -7.85 8.12 -7.63
C SER A 51 -6.35 8.21 -7.33
N ALA A 52 -5.64 7.08 -7.39
CA ALA A 52 -4.24 7.00 -7.03
C ALA A 52 -3.44 6.12 -8.00
N ILE A 53 -2.18 6.49 -8.22
CA ILE A 53 -1.23 5.76 -9.07
C ILE A 53 0.01 5.47 -8.24
N GLU A 54 0.42 4.21 -8.21
CA GLU A 54 1.66 3.77 -7.62
C GLU A 54 2.75 3.62 -8.68
N ILE A 55 3.83 4.39 -8.55
CA ILE A 55 4.98 4.40 -9.46
C ILE A 55 6.00 3.38 -8.96
N ARG A 56 6.28 2.35 -9.77
CA ARG A 56 7.27 1.29 -9.50
C ARG A 56 8.38 1.22 -10.53
N SER A 57 8.59 2.28 -11.31
CA SER A 57 9.65 2.37 -12.32
C SER A 57 10.02 3.81 -12.60
N GLY A 58 11.10 4.02 -13.34
CA GLY A 58 11.63 5.32 -13.68
C GLY A 58 13.01 5.54 -13.07
N ASP A 59 13.51 6.73 -13.22
CA ASP A 59 14.80 7.15 -12.72
C ASP A 59 14.70 8.49 -11.99
N LEU A 60 15.75 8.80 -11.23
CA LEU A 60 15.82 10.02 -10.42
C LEU A 60 15.62 11.29 -11.24
N ALA A 61 16.09 11.33 -12.49
CA ALA A 61 16.02 12.53 -13.33
C ALA A 61 14.59 12.77 -13.85
N SER A 62 13.88 11.71 -14.22
CA SER A 62 12.50 11.77 -14.73
C SER A 62 11.45 11.83 -13.64
N LEU A 63 11.75 11.40 -12.40
CA LEU A 63 10.80 11.24 -11.32
C LEU A 63 9.96 12.49 -11.00
N PRO A 64 10.53 13.71 -10.87
CA PRO A 64 9.72 14.90 -10.59
C PRO A 64 8.66 15.16 -11.67
N ALA A 65 9.04 15.03 -12.94
CA ALA A 65 8.13 15.23 -14.06
C ALA A 65 7.02 14.15 -14.10
N LEU A 66 7.34 12.90 -13.75
CA LEU A 66 6.35 11.82 -13.64
C LEU A 66 5.32 12.14 -12.55
N ILE A 67 5.77 12.56 -11.38
CA ILE A 67 4.91 12.94 -10.26
C ILE A 67 4.01 14.13 -10.64
N ASP A 68 4.56 15.15 -11.28
CA ASP A 68 3.80 16.31 -11.71
C ASP A 68 2.72 15.96 -12.75
N ARG A 69 2.99 15.02 -13.65
CA ARG A 69 1.98 14.51 -14.59
C ARG A 69 0.82 13.82 -13.87
N VAL A 70 1.09 13.01 -12.86
CA VAL A 70 0.04 12.35 -12.06
C VAL A 70 -0.79 13.37 -11.30
N ARG A 71 -0.15 14.37 -10.70
CA ARG A 71 -0.83 15.46 -9.99
C ARG A 71 -1.68 16.33 -10.92
N ALA A 72 -1.18 16.63 -12.12
CA ALA A 72 -1.94 17.38 -13.13
C ALA A 72 -3.23 16.65 -13.53
N ALA A 73 -3.25 15.31 -13.46
CA ALA A 73 -4.44 14.49 -13.63
C ALA A 73 -5.32 14.41 -12.35
N ARG A 74 -5.00 15.18 -11.30
CA ARG A 74 -5.70 15.20 -10.00
C ARG A 74 -5.73 13.83 -9.30
N LYS A 75 -4.65 13.08 -9.41
CA LYS A 75 -4.50 11.77 -8.79
C LYS A 75 -3.41 11.80 -7.72
N SER A 76 -3.59 11.00 -6.68
CA SER A 76 -2.58 10.79 -5.64
C SER A 76 -1.41 9.96 -6.17
N VAL A 77 -0.19 10.29 -5.71
CA VAL A 77 1.03 9.59 -6.11
C VAL A 77 1.53 8.72 -4.97
N LEU A 78 1.52 7.42 -5.16
CA LEU A 78 2.26 6.48 -4.33
C LEU A 78 3.60 6.18 -5.03
N LEU A 79 4.67 6.10 -4.27
CA LEU A 79 6.00 5.82 -4.80
C LEU A 79 6.64 4.64 -4.07
N TYR A 80 7.21 3.72 -4.85
CA TYR A 80 8.07 2.63 -4.35
C TYR A 80 9.54 2.99 -4.58
N PRO A 81 10.24 3.63 -3.59
CA PRO A 81 11.55 4.26 -3.81
C PRO A 81 12.62 3.27 -4.25
N GLU A 82 12.58 2.04 -3.75
CA GLU A 82 13.58 1.01 -4.03
C GLU A 82 13.64 0.57 -5.50
N LEU A 83 12.61 0.91 -6.27
CA LEU A 83 12.51 0.57 -7.70
C LEU A 83 12.84 1.73 -8.63
N ILE A 84 13.19 2.90 -8.08
CA ILE A 84 13.58 4.08 -8.88
C ILE A 84 15.09 4.06 -9.12
N ALA A 85 15.49 3.99 -10.38
CA ALA A 85 16.89 3.97 -10.76
C ALA A 85 17.58 5.29 -10.35
N GLY A 86 18.79 5.19 -9.78
CA GLY A 86 19.55 6.34 -9.30
C GLY A 86 19.07 6.95 -7.98
N LEU A 87 17.92 6.56 -7.47
CA LEU A 87 17.50 6.93 -6.14
C LEU A 87 18.16 6.00 -5.10
N GLY A 88 18.78 6.58 -4.06
CA GLY A 88 19.37 5.82 -2.97
C GLY A 88 18.35 4.97 -2.23
N ARG A 89 18.83 3.90 -1.57
CA ARG A 89 18.00 3.02 -0.75
C ARG A 89 18.19 3.31 0.76
N ASP A 90 18.43 4.56 1.07
CA ASP A 90 18.75 5.05 2.40
C ASP A 90 17.83 6.23 2.80
N PRO A 91 17.86 6.67 4.05
CA PRO A 91 17.04 7.80 4.48
C PRO A 91 17.31 9.13 3.75
N ALA A 92 18.52 9.35 3.19
CA ALA A 92 18.83 10.57 2.46
C ALA A 92 18.05 10.68 1.14
N ALA A 93 17.74 9.54 0.51
CA ALA A 93 16.84 9.50 -0.64
C ALA A 93 15.44 10.04 -0.29
N ILE A 94 14.97 9.80 0.92
CA ILE A 94 13.67 10.31 1.37
C ILE A 94 13.72 11.82 1.61
N ASP A 95 14.83 12.38 2.09
CA ASP A 95 14.99 13.83 2.18
C ASP A 95 14.87 14.51 0.81
N PHE A 96 15.45 13.90 -0.23
CA PHE A 96 15.25 14.36 -1.61
C PHE A 96 13.78 14.30 -2.02
N LEU A 97 13.10 13.17 -1.77
CA LEU A 97 11.69 13.02 -2.12
C LEU A 97 10.82 14.05 -1.39
N CYS A 98 11.08 14.30 -0.11
CA CYS A 98 10.34 15.27 0.68
C CYS A 98 10.57 16.73 0.21
N GLY A 99 11.79 17.04 -0.19
CA GLY A 99 12.16 18.39 -0.61
C GLY A 99 11.73 18.74 -2.05
N TYR A 100 11.82 17.80 -2.96
CA TYR A 100 11.72 18.08 -4.40
C TYR A 100 10.53 17.37 -5.07
N ALA A 101 10.40 16.08 -4.90
CA ALA A 101 9.40 15.30 -5.64
C ALA A 101 8.04 15.28 -4.95
N ARG A 102 8.00 15.19 -3.63
CA ARG A 102 6.82 15.23 -2.76
C ARG A 102 5.69 14.27 -3.18
N PRO A 103 5.92 12.96 -3.28
CA PRO A 103 4.82 12.03 -3.50
C PRO A 103 3.78 12.13 -2.37
N THR A 104 2.56 11.65 -2.59
CA THR A 104 1.51 11.61 -1.56
C THR A 104 1.84 10.54 -0.51
N ALA A 105 2.32 9.38 -0.96
CA ALA A 105 2.64 8.25 -0.09
C ALA A 105 3.94 7.55 -0.51
N ILE A 106 4.59 6.92 0.46
CA ILE A 106 5.71 6.01 0.26
C ILE A 106 5.25 4.58 0.59
N VAL A 107 5.46 3.68 -0.36
CA VAL A 107 5.30 2.23 -0.17
C VAL A 107 6.68 1.60 -0.05
N SER A 108 6.94 0.81 0.98
CA SER A 108 8.25 0.17 1.17
C SER A 108 8.17 -1.05 2.09
N THR A 109 9.09 -1.99 1.90
CA THR A 109 9.34 -3.07 2.87
C THR A 109 10.30 -2.65 3.99
N LYS A 110 10.96 -1.48 3.86
CA LYS A 110 12.03 -1.04 4.75
C LYS A 110 11.52 -0.07 5.81
N LYS A 111 11.61 -0.51 7.07
CA LYS A 111 11.18 0.29 8.23
C LYS A 111 11.83 1.68 8.28
N GLN A 112 13.14 1.77 8.02
CA GLN A 112 13.88 3.03 8.08
C GLN A 112 13.40 4.05 7.04
N ILE A 113 13.04 3.59 5.85
CA ILE A 113 12.47 4.42 4.78
C ILE A 113 11.12 4.98 5.23
N LEU A 114 10.23 4.13 5.75
CA LEU A 114 8.90 4.55 6.20
C LEU A 114 8.97 5.48 7.41
N GLN A 115 9.82 5.21 8.39
CA GLN A 115 10.01 6.10 9.54
C GLN A 115 10.49 7.48 9.10
N LYS A 116 11.42 7.56 8.15
CA LYS A 116 11.89 8.82 7.61
C LYS A 116 10.80 9.54 6.80
N ALA A 117 10.06 8.83 5.95
CA ALA A 117 8.94 9.37 5.19
C ALA A 117 7.86 9.97 6.11
N ARG A 118 7.51 9.25 7.18
CA ARG A 118 6.57 9.74 8.19
C ARG A 118 7.06 11.01 8.88
N ALA A 119 8.33 11.06 9.25
CA ALA A 119 8.93 12.27 9.84
C ALA A 119 8.88 13.49 8.92
N CYS A 120 8.76 13.28 7.60
CA CYS A 120 8.54 14.32 6.60
C CYS A 120 7.05 14.62 6.34
N GLY A 121 6.12 13.96 7.01
CA GLY A 121 4.68 14.14 6.82
C GLY A 121 4.10 13.43 5.59
N LEU A 122 4.81 12.46 5.00
CA LEU A 122 4.29 11.64 3.92
C LEU A 122 3.47 10.47 4.48
N ILE A 123 2.43 10.06 3.77
CA ILE A 123 1.70 8.83 4.06
C ILE A 123 2.63 7.63 3.89
N THR A 124 2.55 6.67 4.79
CA THR A 124 3.43 5.51 4.83
C THR A 124 2.64 4.22 4.72
N ILE A 125 3.01 3.39 3.73
CA ILE A 125 2.38 2.10 3.47
C ILE A 125 3.44 1.02 3.59
N PHE A 126 3.29 0.16 4.60
CA PHE A 126 4.24 -0.93 4.82
C PHE A 126 3.85 -2.15 3.98
N GLN A 127 4.70 -2.51 3.02
CA GLN A 127 4.50 -3.70 2.20
C GLN A 127 4.99 -4.95 2.91
N ILE A 128 4.14 -5.98 2.96
CA ILE A 128 4.42 -7.27 3.56
C ILE A 128 4.27 -8.37 2.50
N PHE A 129 5.35 -9.14 2.30
CA PHE A 129 5.30 -10.34 1.46
C PHE A 129 4.85 -11.54 2.30
N MET A 130 3.70 -12.10 1.99
CA MET A 130 3.12 -13.29 2.66
C MET A 130 3.65 -14.57 2.02
N ILE A 131 4.91 -14.90 2.29
CA ILE A 131 5.60 -16.05 1.70
C ILE A 131 5.34 -17.31 2.53
N ASP A 132 5.31 -17.17 3.85
CA ASP A 132 5.14 -18.26 4.80
C ASP A 132 4.56 -17.75 6.14
N THR A 133 4.33 -18.64 7.09
CA THR A 133 3.80 -18.31 8.42
C THR A 133 4.70 -17.34 9.19
N GLN A 134 6.02 -17.48 9.06
CA GLN A 134 6.98 -16.60 9.74
C GLN A 134 6.91 -15.18 9.18
N ALA A 135 6.78 -15.03 7.86
CA ALA A 135 6.60 -13.73 7.20
C ALA A 135 5.29 -13.07 7.65
N PHE A 136 4.20 -13.85 7.78
CA PHE A 136 2.93 -13.38 8.33
C PHE A 136 3.11 -12.82 9.75
N GLU A 137 3.60 -13.63 10.68
CA GLU A 137 3.77 -13.23 12.09
C GLU A 137 4.70 -12.02 12.25
N THR A 138 5.85 -12.06 11.57
CA THR A 138 6.83 -10.97 11.60
C THR A 138 6.27 -9.69 10.98
N GLY A 139 5.52 -9.81 9.89
CA GLY A 139 4.86 -8.69 9.21
C GLY A 139 3.86 -7.99 10.12
N ILE A 140 2.96 -8.74 10.74
CA ILE A 140 1.97 -8.21 11.70
C ILE A 140 2.66 -7.51 12.89
N GLN A 141 3.64 -8.17 13.51
CA GLN A 141 4.38 -7.58 14.62
C GLN A 141 5.10 -6.30 14.22
N THR A 142 5.65 -6.27 13.01
CA THR A 142 6.33 -5.09 12.47
C THR A 142 5.34 -3.95 12.23
N ALA A 143 4.23 -4.21 11.55
CA ALA A 143 3.20 -3.21 11.28
C ALA A 143 2.68 -2.55 12.58
N ARG A 144 2.45 -3.35 13.62
CA ARG A 144 2.03 -2.85 14.94
C ARG A 144 3.01 -1.88 15.61
N ARG A 145 4.32 -2.01 15.29
CA ARG A 145 5.40 -1.20 15.90
C ARG A 145 5.82 -0.03 15.03
N LEU A 146 5.49 -0.07 13.75
CA LEU A 146 6.04 0.86 12.77
C LEU A 146 5.28 2.18 12.73
N ASP A 147 4.08 2.23 13.29
CA ASP A 147 3.22 3.41 13.21
C ASP A 147 3.04 3.89 11.76
N CYS A 148 2.78 2.95 10.82
CA CYS A 148 2.46 3.26 9.43
C CYS A 148 0.96 3.54 9.27
N ASP A 149 0.59 4.20 8.16
CA ASP A 149 -0.79 4.63 7.91
C ASP A 149 -1.64 3.53 7.26
N ALA A 150 -1.00 2.59 6.54
CA ALA A 150 -1.63 1.42 5.95
C ALA A 150 -0.63 0.28 5.77
N VAL A 151 -1.12 -0.92 5.47
CA VAL A 151 -0.30 -2.06 5.07
C VAL A 151 -0.71 -2.55 3.69
N GLU A 152 0.27 -2.93 2.89
CA GLU A 152 0.08 -3.58 1.60
C GLU A 152 0.47 -5.05 1.71
N ILE A 153 -0.41 -5.96 1.31
CA ILE A 153 -0.20 -7.40 1.38
C ILE A 153 0.03 -7.98 0.00
N MET A 154 1.13 -8.69 -0.18
CA MET A 154 1.48 -9.34 -1.43
C MET A 154 1.84 -10.83 -1.21
N PRO A 155 1.24 -11.77 -1.97
CA PRO A 155 0.16 -11.59 -2.92
C PRO A 155 -1.19 -11.34 -2.22
N GLY A 156 -1.97 -10.40 -2.75
CA GLY A 156 -3.32 -10.08 -2.25
C GLY A 156 -4.42 -11.03 -2.77
N ALA A 157 -4.05 -12.10 -3.52
CA ALA A 157 -4.99 -13.07 -4.10
C ALA A 157 -5.53 -14.12 -3.10
N ILE A 158 -5.25 -13.96 -1.79
CA ILE A 158 -5.60 -14.95 -0.78
C ILE A 158 -6.58 -14.32 0.23
N PRO A 159 -7.89 -14.35 -0.01
CA PRO A 159 -8.87 -13.60 0.79
C PRO A 159 -8.86 -13.92 2.28
N HIS A 160 -8.61 -15.17 2.66
CA HIS A 160 -8.56 -15.55 4.08
C HIS A 160 -7.35 -14.92 4.80
N ILE A 161 -6.21 -14.77 4.14
CA ILE A 161 -5.04 -14.08 4.71
C ILE A 161 -5.32 -12.60 4.88
N ILE A 162 -5.99 -11.96 3.90
CA ILE A 162 -6.36 -10.54 4.00
C ILE A 162 -7.29 -10.32 5.19
N ARG A 163 -8.34 -11.15 5.34
CA ARG A 163 -9.23 -11.08 6.51
C ARG A 163 -8.49 -11.27 7.83
N GLU A 164 -7.58 -12.25 7.89
CA GLU A 164 -6.78 -12.51 9.08
C GLU A 164 -5.90 -11.29 9.44
N VAL A 165 -5.21 -10.69 8.46
CA VAL A 165 -4.43 -9.45 8.65
C VAL A 165 -5.33 -8.32 9.13
N SER A 166 -6.47 -8.09 8.48
CA SER A 166 -7.40 -7.02 8.83
C SER A 166 -7.98 -7.18 10.24
N SER A 167 -8.18 -8.43 10.71
CA SER A 167 -8.64 -8.68 12.08
C SER A 167 -7.58 -8.37 13.13
N GLN A 168 -6.30 -8.41 12.76
CA GLN A 168 -5.17 -8.23 13.68
C GLN A 168 -4.57 -6.83 13.69
N LEU A 169 -4.81 -6.02 12.65
CA LEU A 169 -4.26 -4.68 12.51
C LEU A 169 -5.37 -3.62 12.49
N PRO A 170 -5.28 -2.57 13.31
CA PRO A 170 -6.18 -1.43 13.26
C PRO A 170 -5.72 -0.45 12.15
N LEU A 171 -5.47 -0.94 10.94
CA LEU A 171 -4.95 -0.18 9.80
C LEU A 171 -5.64 -0.63 8.52
N PRO A 172 -5.84 0.24 7.53
CA PRO A 172 -6.25 -0.14 6.20
C PRO A 172 -5.32 -1.20 5.60
N VAL A 173 -5.90 -2.26 5.03
CA VAL A 173 -5.16 -3.34 4.38
C VAL A 173 -5.40 -3.26 2.88
N LEU A 174 -4.32 -3.13 2.10
CA LEU A 174 -4.32 -3.00 0.65
C LEU A 174 -3.84 -4.31 0.03
N PRO A 175 -4.72 -5.15 -0.53
CA PRO A 175 -4.30 -6.35 -1.23
C PRO A 175 -3.63 -6.00 -2.56
N ALA A 176 -2.38 -6.41 -2.76
CA ALA A 176 -1.65 -6.19 -4.00
C ALA A 176 -1.68 -7.43 -4.89
N HIS A 177 -2.14 -7.27 -6.14
CA HIS A 177 -2.24 -8.33 -7.12
C HIS A 177 -1.46 -8.01 -8.39
N TYR A 178 -0.53 -8.89 -8.77
CA TYR A 178 0.19 -8.76 -10.04
C TYR A 178 -0.32 -9.69 -11.15
N PHE A 179 -1.19 -10.66 -10.81
CA PHE A 179 -1.48 -11.79 -11.69
C PHE A 179 -2.98 -12.16 -11.79
N LEU A 180 -3.90 -11.27 -11.44
CA LEU A 180 -5.31 -11.60 -11.64
C LEU A 180 -5.65 -11.60 -13.13
N LEU A 181 -6.21 -12.71 -13.59
CA LEU A 181 -6.86 -12.78 -14.89
C LEU A 181 -8.15 -11.94 -14.83
N GLN A 182 -8.46 -11.24 -15.92
CA GLN A 182 -9.65 -10.38 -16.05
C GLN A 182 -10.96 -10.98 -15.53
N PRO A 183 -11.26 -12.29 -15.71
CA PRO A 183 -12.51 -12.86 -15.24
C PRO A 183 -12.66 -12.94 -13.71
N GLU A 184 -11.59 -12.83 -12.96
CA GLU A 184 -11.61 -12.90 -11.49
C GLU A 184 -11.89 -11.54 -10.84
N LEU A 185 -11.66 -10.44 -11.56
CA LEU A 185 -11.86 -9.07 -11.07
C LEU A 185 -13.30 -8.77 -10.65
N PRO A 186 -14.35 -9.12 -11.42
CA PRO A 186 -15.73 -8.87 -11.05
C PRO A 186 -16.16 -9.65 -9.77
N ALA A 187 -15.61 -10.84 -9.57
CA ALA A 187 -15.92 -11.65 -8.40
C ALA A 187 -15.33 -11.06 -7.11
N LEU A 188 -14.13 -10.49 -7.19
CA LEU A 188 -13.49 -9.80 -6.06
C LEU A 188 -14.14 -8.43 -5.80
N TRP A 189 -14.55 -7.73 -6.85
CA TRP A 189 -15.22 -6.43 -6.76
C TRP A 189 -16.61 -6.51 -6.14
N ASN A 190 -17.35 -7.60 -6.40
CA ASN A 190 -18.69 -7.85 -5.87
C ASN A 190 -18.69 -8.70 -4.58
N SER A 191 -17.53 -8.99 -4.01
CA SER A 191 -17.43 -9.68 -2.74
C SER A 191 -18.02 -8.81 -1.63
N PRO A 192 -18.77 -9.39 -0.66
CA PRO A 192 -19.21 -8.67 0.53
C PRO A 192 -18.03 -8.15 1.40
N ASP A 193 -16.82 -8.59 1.13
CA ASP A 193 -15.57 -8.09 1.72
C ASP A 193 -14.98 -6.90 0.93
N SER A 194 -15.79 -6.18 0.15
CA SER A 194 -15.38 -5.06 -0.73
C SER A 194 -14.86 -3.80 0.01
N ASP A 195 -14.80 -3.82 1.33
CA ASP A 195 -14.09 -2.80 2.13
C ASP A 195 -12.56 -2.89 1.99
N SER A 196 -12.06 -3.92 1.31
CA SER A 196 -10.64 -4.10 1.01
C SER A 196 -10.28 -3.46 -0.33
N MET A 197 -9.33 -2.54 -0.31
CA MET A 197 -8.82 -1.86 -1.51
C MET A 197 -7.82 -2.74 -2.26
N TYR A 198 -7.89 -2.74 -3.58
CA TYR A 198 -7.06 -3.58 -4.44
C TYR A 198 -6.04 -2.77 -5.24
N LEU A 199 -4.79 -3.23 -5.25
CA LEU A 199 -3.72 -2.73 -6.11
C LEU A 199 -3.61 -3.61 -7.35
N PHE A 200 -3.90 -3.06 -8.54
CA PHE A 200 -3.84 -3.80 -9.80
C PHE A 200 -2.81 -3.20 -10.77
N PRO A 201 -2.07 -4.04 -11.50
CA PRO A 201 -1.40 -3.60 -12.71
C PRO A 201 -2.46 -3.29 -13.79
N LEU A 202 -2.29 -2.18 -14.47
CA LEU A 202 -3.28 -1.58 -15.36
C LEU A 202 -3.61 -2.41 -16.61
N PHE A 203 -2.70 -3.25 -17.06
CA PHE A 203 -2.83 -4.06 -18.30
C PHE A 203 -4.06 -4.97 -18.33
N SER A 204 -4.68 -5.23 -17.18
CA SER A 204 -5.86 -6.10 -17.07
C SER A 204 -7.19 -5.36 -17.26
N PHE A 205 -7.20 -4.01 -17.29
CA PHE A 205 -8.45 -3.23 -17.27
C PHE A 205 -8.93 -2.70 -18.62
N LEU A 206 -8.09 -2.66 -19.64
CA LEU A 206 -8.34 -1.83 -20.82
C LEU A 206 -8.59 -2.57 -22.14
N ASN A 207 -8.56 -3.91 -22.14
CA ASN A 207 -9.04 -4.70 -23.29
C ASN A 207 -10.35 -5.39 -22.93
N PRO A 208 -11.49 -4.95 -23.54
CA PRO A 208 -12.76 -5.64 -23.43
C PRO A 208 -12.73 -7.00 -24.14
#